data_5cba7075846231529682c617463814ff
#
_entry.id   5cba7075846231529682c617463814ff
#
_cell.length_a   1.000
_cell.length_b   1.000
_cell.length_c   1.000
_cell.angle_alpha   90.00
_cell.angle_beta   90.00
_cell.angle_gamma   90.00
#
_symmetry.space_group_name_H-M   'P 1'
#
loop_
_entity.id
_entity.type
_entity.pdbx_description
1 polymer ?
#
loop_
_entity_poly.entity_id
_entity_poly.type
_entity_poly.pdbx_seq_one_letter_code
_entity_poly.pdbx_strand_id
1 'polypeptide(L)'
;WAELDGRHWEFDGADVYGEKNWGAEGFPDSWWWGQAQGFSEPDTCVAFAGGQIHSGPLRTEVTALVVRLPDGRVIRLGNPVVSPVRARVADDVWALEGRGYGWRIRVTGRAPLGRAHVLPVPLPSEKRNSAGAIEHLSGELEVEVSRFGRHVWSDHSPQAALEHGGLDRAEAELRRRGVPVGETGAAPE
;
A
#
# COMPACT_ATOMS: atom_id res chain seq x y z
N TRP A 1 0.16 8.61 23.77
CA TRP A 1 0.86 7.50 24.45
C TRP A 1 0.17 6.15 24.15
N ALA A 2 0.88 5.06 24.35
CA ALA A 2 0.34 3.69 24.31
C ALA A 2 1.03 2.83 25.40
N GLU A 3 0.32 1.81 25.86
CA GLU A 3 0.92 0.73 26.64
C GLU A 3 0.96 -0.54 25.79
N LEU A 4 2.16 -1.07 25.55
CA LEU A 4 2.39 -2.29 24.80
C LEU A 4 3.30 -3.21 25.62
N ASP A 5 2.86 -4.43 25.87
CA ASP A 5 3.61 -5.43 26.65
C ASP A 5 4.08 -4.94 28.01
N GLY A 6 3.25 -4.14 28.71
CA GLY A 6 3.55 -3.54 30.00
C GLY A 6 4.59 -2.39 29.94
N ARG A 7 4.91 -1.89 28.75
CA ARG A 7 5.75 -0.70 28.55
C ARG A 7 4.92 0.48 28.14
N HIS A 8 5.18 1.62 28.76
CA HIS A 8 4.60 2.89 28.40
C HIS A 8 5.43 3.55 27.28
N TRP A 9 4.75 4.03 26.24
CA TRP A 9 5.32 4.70 25.09
C TRP A 9 4.72 6.10 24.97
N GLU A 10 5.56 7.12 24.92
CA GLU A 10 5.17 8.50 24.65
C GLU A 10 5.42 8.81 23.17
N PHE A 11 4.46 9.48 22.55
CA PHE A 11 4.56 9.94 21.16
C PHE A 11 4.35 11.46 21.17
N ASP A 12 5.42 12.22 21.00
CA ASP A 12 5.37 13.67 20.86
C ASP A 12 5.68 14.04 19.41
N GLY A 13 4.71 14.66 18.73
CA GLY A 13 4.83 15.05 17.33
C GLY A 13 4.96 13.90 16.34
N ALA A 14 4.44 12.71 16.67
CA ALA A 14 4.47 11.57 15.76
C ALA A 14 3.49 11.74 14.59
N ASP A 15 3.96 11.43 13.39
CA ASP A 15 3.11 11.32 12.22
C ASP A 15 2.24 10.06 12.29
N VAL A 16 0.98 10.18 11.93
CA VAL A 16 0.02 9.07 11.91
C VAL A 16 -0.63 8.96 10.55
N TYR A 17 -0.63 7.76 9.99
CA TYR A 17 -1.46 7.42 8.85
C TYR A 17 -2.67 6.61 9.31
N GLY A 18 -3.85 7.02 8.90
CA GLY A 18 -5.10 6.32 9.18
C GLY A 18 -5.85 6.01 7.88
N GLU A 19 -6.18 4.76 7.67
CA GLU A 19 -7.01 4.31 6.54
C GLU A 19 -8.05 3.30 7.04
N LYS A 20 -9.18 3.27 6.38
CA LYS A 20 -10.24 2.30 6.64
C LYS A 20 -10.89 1.87 5.34
N ASN A 21 -10.92 0.56 5.13
CA ASN A 21 -11.72 -0.09 4.10
C ASN A 21 -12.96 -0.74 4.72
N TRP A 22 -14.07 -0.70 4.02
CA TRP A 22 -15.29 -1.42 4.40
C TRP A 22 -16.04 -1.88 3.16
N GLY A 23 -16.70 -3.02 3.25
CA GLY A 23 -17.46 -3.61 2.17
C GLY A 23 -17.97 -5.00 2.55
N ALA A 24 -18.88 -5.54 1.76
CA ALA A 24 -19.45 -6.87 1.96
C ALA A 24 -18.73 -7.98 1.16
N GLU A 25 -17.95 -7.61 0.15
CA GLU A 25 -17.42 -8.55 -0.84
C GLU A 25 -15.98 -9.03 -0.56
N GLY A 26 -15.33 -8.49 0.49
CA GLY A 26 -13.93 -8.82 0.80
C GLY A 26 -12.93 -8.08 -0.07
N PHE A 27 -11.72 -8.62 -0.14
CA PHE A 27 -10.62 -8.05 -0.92
C PHE A 27 -10.63 -8.56 -2.37
N PRO A 28 -10.03 -7.81 -3.31
CA PRO A 28 -9.77 -8.30 -4.67
C PRO A 28 -8.88 -9.56 -4.68
N ASP A 29 -8.83 -10.29 -5.80
CA ASP A 29 -7.94 -11.45 -5.96
C ASP A 29 -6.45 -11.07 -5.80
N SER A 30 -6.11 -9.86 -6.21
CA SER A 30 -4.78 -9.27 -6.01
C SER A 30 -4.92 -7.76 -5.79
N TRP A 31 -4.17 -7.24 -4.83
CA TRP A 31 -4.13 -5.81 -4.56
C TRP A 31 -2.73 -5.37 -4.15
N TRP A 32 -2.50 -4.08 -4.19
CA TRP A 32 -1.29 -3.43 -3.71
C TRP A 32 -1.66 -2.13 -3.01
N TRP A 33 -0.91 -1.85 -1.99
CA TRP A 33 -1.06 -0.65 -1.19
C TRP A 33 0.30 -0.16 -0.74
N GLY A 34 0.39 1.12 -0.42
CA GLY A 34 1.55 1.69 0.21
C GLY A 34 1.34 3.12 0.61
N GLN A 35 2.08 3.52 1.63
CA GLN A 35 2.16 4.89 2.10
C GLN A 35 3.58 5.20 2.58
N ALA A 36 3.96 6.46 2.51
CA ALA A 36 5.20 6.96 3.08
C ALA A 36 5.01 8.37 3.64
N GLN A 37 5.67 8.58 4.75
CA GLN A 37 5.91 9.84 5.43
C GLN A 37 7.42 9.91 5.72
N GLY A 38 7.89 10.90 6.47
CA GLY A 38 9.31 10.99 6.80
C GLY A 38 10.20 11.38 5.61
N PHE A 39 9.65 12.15 4.69
CA PHE A 39 10.41 12.87 3.67
C PHE A 39 11.20 14.01 4.29
N SER A 40 12.14 14.62 3.54
CA SER A 40 12.97 15.71 4.03
C SER A 40 12.17 16.97 4.39
N GLU A 41 11.04 17.19 3.69
CA GLU A 41 10.13 18.30 3.96
C GLU A 41 8.95 17.83 4.83
N PRO A 42 8.62 18.55 5.91
CA PRO A 42 7.52 18.19 6.80
C PRO A 42 6.17 18.19 6.07
N ASP A 43 5.21 17.46 6.61
CA ASP A 43 3.86 17.35 6.06
C ASP A 43 3.76 16.77 4.64
N THR A 44 4.85 16.32 4.07
CA THR A 44 4.87 15.67 2.76
C THR A 44 4.53 14.20 2.90
N CYS A 45 3.64 13.69 2.06
CA CYS A 45 3.28 12.28 2.11
C CYS A 45 2.86 11.74 0.74
N VAL A 46 2.99 10.43 0.59
CA VAL A 46 2.55 9.67 -0.57
C VAL A 46 1.68 8.52 -0.09
N ALA A 47 0.57 8.27 -0.77
CA ALA A 47 -0.24 7.08 -0.57
C ALA A 47 -0.77 6.55 -1.90
N PHE A 48 -0.84 5.25 -2.03
CA PHE A 48 -1.43 4.59 -3.18
C PHE A 48 -2.16 3.31 -2.77
N ALA A 49 -3.21 3.00 -3.50
CA ALA A 49 -3.92 1.74 -3.38
C ALA A 49 -4.41 1.29 -4.76
N GLY A 50 -4.38 0.01 -5.02
CA GLY A 50 -4.86 -0.55 -6.27
C GLY A 50 -5.14 -2.04 -6.16
N GLY A 51 -5.78 -2.57 -7.18
CA GLY A 51 -6.09 -3.99 -7.25
C GLY A 51 -6.69 -4.39 -8.57
N GLN A 52 -6.86 -5.69 -8.73
CA GLN A 52 -7.60 -6.28 -9.84
C GLN A 52 -9.09 -6.24 -9.53
N ILE A 53 -9.85 -5.63 -10.40
CA ILE A 53 -11.31 -5.64 -10.34
C ILE A 53 -11.91 -6.44 -11.50
N HIS A 54 -12.98 -7.14 -11.21
CA HIS A 54 -13.74 -7.90 -12.18
C HIS A 54 -14.95 -7.09 -12.64
N SER A 55 -15.15 -6.98 -13.94
CA SER A 55 -16.36 -6.43 -14.55
C SER A 55 -16.88 -7.45 -15.56
N GLY A 56 -17.71 -8.38 -15.09
CA GLY A 56 -18.08 -9.56 -15.87
C GLY A 56 -16.86 -10.43 -16.21
N PRO A 57 -16.62 -10.77 -17.48
CA PRO A 57 -15.46 -11.57 -17.90
C PRO A 57 -14.15 -10.75 -17.98
N LEU A 58 -14.22 -9.44 -17.85
CA LEU A 58 -13.06 -8.55 -17.96
C LEU A 58 -12.37 -8.39 -16.60
N ARG A 59 -11.06 -8.62 -16.61
CA ARG A 59 -10.17 -8.25 -15.51
C ARG A 59 -9.50 -6.93 -15.86
N THR A 60 -9.55 -5.98 -14.95
CA THR A 60 -8.85 -4.71 -15.10
C THR A 60 -8.14 -4.34 -13.81
N GLU A 61 -7.08 -3.60 -13.93
CA GLU A 61 -6.34 -3.07 -12.78
C GLU A 61 -6.65 -1.59 -12.64
N VAL A 62 -6.92 -1.18 -11.42
CA VAL A 62 -7.08 0.23 -11.07
C VAL A 62 -6.14 0.59 -9.93
N THR A 63 -5.57 1.77 -10.00
CA THR A 63 -4.69 2.28 -8.93
C THR A 63 -5.00 3.75 -8.71
N ALA A 64 -5.20 4.12 -7.47
CA ALA A 64 -5.23 5.50 -7.00
C ALA A 64 -3.84 5.88 -6.43
N LEU A 65 -3.43 7.11 -6.67
CA LEU A 65 -2.17 7.68 -6.17
C LEU A 65 -2.42 9.11 -5.68
N VAL A 66 -2.02 9.38 -4.45
CA VAL A 66 -2.12 10.69 -3.82
C VAL A 66 -0.74 11.14 -3.37
N VAL A 67 -0.39 12.37 -3.67
CA VAL A 67 0.85 13.01 -3.19
C VAL A 67 0.51 14.37 -2.62
N ARG A 68 0.93 14.63 -1.39
CA ARG A 68 0.95 15.97 -0.80
C ARG A 68 2.37 16.54 -0.93
N LEU A 69 2.49 17.64 -1.66
CA LEU A 69 3.75 18.34 -1.90
C LEU A 69 4.14 19.23 -0.72
N PRO A 70 5.42 19.65 -0.62
CA PRO A 70 5.90 20.57 0.43
C PRO A 70 5.13 21.88 0.53
N ASP A 71 4.61 22.38 -0.58
CA ASP A 71 3.80 23.62 -0.63
C ASP A 71 2.33 23.41 -0.24
N GLY A 72 1.97 22.21 0.26
CA GLY A 72 0.63 21.83 0.69
C GLY A 72 -0.32 21.41 -0.43
N ARG A 73 0.08 21.50 -1.70
CA ARG A 73 -0.75 21.01 -2.82
C ARG A 73 -0.91 19.50 -2.76
N VAL A 74 -2.15 19.04 -2.96
CA VAL A 74 -2.48 17.63 -3.03
C VAL A 74 -2.84 17.24 -4.45
N ILE A 75 -2.06 16.32 -5.03
CA ILE A 75 -2.29 15.77 -6.36
C ILE A 75 -2.96 14.41 -6.17
N ARG A 76 -4.05 14.17 -6.90
CA ARG A 76 -4.79 12.90 -6.90
C ARG A 76 -4.90 12.40 -8.33
N LEU A 77 -4.40 11.19 -8.57
CA LEU A 77 -4.50 10.48 -9.84
C LEU A 77 -5.15 9.12 -9.59
N GLY A 78 -5.79 8.53 -10.60
CA GLY A 78 -6.42 7.21 -10.47
C GLY A 78 -7.67 7.03 -11.32
N ASN A 79 -8.17 8.09 -11.98
CA ASN A 79 -9.23 7.91 -12.96
C ASN A 79 -8.65 7.22 -14.20
N PRO A 80 -9.19 6.06 -14.63
CA PRO A 80 -8.62 5.27 -15.73
C PRO A 80 -8.55 6.01 -17.09
N VAL A 81 -9.38 7.03 -17.28
CA VAL A 81 -9.48 7.77 -18.54
C VAL A 81 -8.62 9.03 -18.53
N VAL A 82 -8.77 9.88 -17.50
CA VAL A 82 -8.18 11.23 -17.50
C VAL A 82 -6.94 11.37 -16.63
N SER A 83 -6.72 10.44 -15.69
CA SER A 83 -5.55 10.45 -14.82
C SER A 83 -5.09 9.03 -14.44
N PRO A 84 -4.81 8.16 -15.42
CA PRO A 84 -4.44 6.78 -15.15
C PRO A 84 -3.16 6.66 -14.34
N VAL A 85 -3.13 5.65 -13.47
CA VAL A 85 -1.94 5.20 -12.77
C VAL A 85 -1.69 3.75 -13.17
N ARG A 86 -0.48 3.47 -13.63
CA ARG A 86 -0.01 2.12 -13.92
C ARG A 86 0.87 1.65 -12.77
N ALA A 87 0.60 0.46 -12.28
CA ALA A 87 1.40 -0.19 -11.26
C ALA A 87 2.07 -1.46 -11.83
N ARG A 88 3.29 -1.71 -11.38
CA ARG A 88 4.00 -2.98 -11.55
C ARG A 88 4.52 -3.36 -10.19
N VAL A 89 3.96 -4.41 -9.64
CA VAL A 89 4.25 -4.82 -8.27
C VAL A 89 4.81 -6.23 -8.27
N ALA A 90 5.95 -6.38 -7.61
CA ALA A 90 6.58 -7.65 -7.29
C ALA A 90 6.57 -7.85 -5.76
N ASP A 91 7.23 -8.90 -5.26
CA ASP A 91 7.19 -9.21 -3.83
C ASP A 91 8.04 -8.27 -2.97
N ASP A 92 8.93 -7.51 -3.60
CA ASP A 92 9.90 -6.61 -2.96
C ASP A 92 9.97 -5.22 -3.61
N VAL A 93 9.21 -4.99 -4.70
CA VAL A 93 9.24 -3.73 -5.46
C VAL A 93 7.84 -3.29 -5.90
N TRP A 94 7.53 -2.03 -5.70
CA TRP A 94 6.32 -1.34 -6.16
C TRP A 94 6.72 -0.20 -7.09
N ALA A 95 6.49 -0.35 -8.38
CA ALA A 95 6.77 0.71 -9.37
C ALA A 95 5.47 1.27 -9.94
N LEU A 96 5.19 2.55 -9.70
CA LEU A 96 3.99 3.23 -10.15
C LEU A 96 4.34 4.42 -11.05
N GLU A 97 3.55 4.62 -12.08
CA GLU A 97 3.57 5.83 -12.88
C GLU A 97 2.16 6.36 -13.09
N GLY A 98 1.88 7.55 -12.56
CA GLY A 98 0.62 8.27 -12.76
C GLY A 98 0.79 9.46 -13.69
N ARG A 99 -0.22 9.73 -14.54
CA ARG A 99 -0.26 10.88 -15.45
C ARG A 99 -1.67 11.46 -15.49
N GLY A 100 -1.79 12.78 -15.41
CA GLY A 100 -3.07 13.48 -15.55
C GLY A 100 -2.97 14.95 -15.23
N TYR A 101 -3.79 15.77 -15.85
CA TYR A 101 -3.88 17.21 -15.56
C TYR A 101 -2.53 17.98 -15.69
N GLY A 102 -1.66 17.53 -16.60
CA GLY A 102 -0.31 18.05 -16.75
C GLY A 102 0.71 17.49 -15.76
N TRP A 103 0.30 16.70 -14.78
CA TRP A 103 1.16 16.03 -13.82
C TRP A 103 1.68 14.70 -14.35
N ARG A 104 2.90 14.37 -13.96
CA ARG A 104 3.47 13.02 -14.03
C ARG A 104 4.14 12.73 -12.70
N ILE A 105 3.78 11.61 -12.11
CA ILE A 105 4.32 11.14 -10.83
C ILE A 105 4.87 9.75 -11.04
N ARG A 106 6.10 9.52 -10.58
CA ARG A 106 6.70 8.20 -10.46
C ARG A 106 6.92 7.90 -9.00
N VAL A 107 6.60 6.69 -8.60
CA VAL A 107 6.84 6.17 -7.25
C VAL A 107 7.54 4.84 -7.39
N THR A 108 8.60 4.65 -6.60
CA THR A 108 9.27 3.36 -6.48
C THR A 108 9.38 3.02 -5.00
N GLY A 109 8.64 2.00 -4.56
CA GLY A 109 8.74 1.41 -3.23
C GLY A 109 9.63 0.17 -3.27
N ARG A 110 10.42 -0.05 -2.22
CA ARG A 110 11.25 -1.24 -2.04
C ARG A 110 11.18 -1.72 -0.60
N ALA A 111 11.02 -3.03 -0.43
CA ALA A 111 11.10 -3.65 0.89
C ALA A 111 11.49 -5.13 0.77
N PRO A 112 12.47 -5.62 1.55
CA PRO A 112 12.93 -6.99 1.42
C PRO A 112 11.88 -7.99 1.93
N LEU A 113 11.48 -8.95 1.11
CA LEU A 113 10.46 -9.96 1.42
C LEU A 113 10.74 -10.74 2.72
N GLY A 114 12.01 -10.92 3.07
CA GLY A 114 12.38 -11.61 4.31
C GLY A 114 11.97 -10.88 5.60
N ARG A 115 11.60 -9.60 5.53
CA ARG A 115 11.10 -8.79 6.67
C ARG A 115 9.59 -8.57 6.64
N ALA A 116 8.90 -9.13 5.67
CA ALA A 116 7.46 -8.97 5.53
C ALA A 116 6.70 -9.77 6.59
N HIS A 117 5.55 -9.24 6.98
CA HIS A 117 4.57 -9.94 7.78
C HIS A 117 3.49 -10.53 6.86
N VAL A 118 3.06 -11.77 7.11
CA VAL A 118 1.90 -12.33 6.45
C VAL A 118 0.70 -12.11 7.37
N LEU A 119 -0.19 -11.23 6.94
CA LEU A 119 -1.35 -10.83 7.74
C LEU A 119 -2.62 -11.56 7.28
N PRO A 120 -3.52 -11.85 8.23
CA PRO A 120 -4.83 -12.39 7.92
C PRO A 120 -5.72 -11.31 7.31
N VAL A 121 -6.53 -11.70 6.34
CA VAL A 121 -7.60 -10.87 5.78
C VAL A 121 -8.95 -11.58 5.96
N PRO A 122 -10.05 -10.83 6.14
CA PRO A 122 -11.36 -11.42 6.31
C PRO A 122 -11.90 -11.99 4.99
N LEU A 123 -12.50 -13.16 5.08
CA LEU A 123 -13.30 -13.78 4.03
C LEU A 123 -14.78 -13.77 4.49
N PRO A 124 -15.53 -12.69 4.24
CA PRO A 124 -16.86 -12.50 4.83
C PRO A 124 -17.86 -13.60 4.44
N SER A 125 -17.78 -14.10 3.20
CA SER A 125 -18.63 -15.20 2.72
C SER A 125 -18.38 -16.52 3.45
N GLU A 126 -17.16 -16.74 3.94
CA GLU A 126 -16.75 -17.95 4.65
C GLU A 126 -16.74 -17.76 6.17
N LYS A 127 -17.02 -16.54 6.66
CA LYS A 127 -17.03 -16.15 8.08
C LYS A 127 -15.74 -16.55 8.81
N ARG A 128 -14.59 -16.39 8.13
CA ARG A 128 -13.26 -16.68 8.69
C ARG A 128 -12.23 -15.69 8.18
N ASN A 129 -11.06 -15.71 8.77
CA ASN A 129 -9.86 -15.04 8.26
C ASN A 129 -8.93 -16.06 7.57
N SER A 130 -8.16 -15.61 6.60
CA SER A 130 -7.11 -16.39 5.95
C SER A 130 -5.90 -15.52 5.72
N ALA A 131 -4.70 -16.12 5.63
CA ALA A 131 -3.53 -15.41 5.18
C ALA A 131 -3.81 -14.76 3.82
N GLY A 132 -3.58 -13.47 3.69
CA GLY A 132 -3.98 -12.77 2.46
C GLY A 132 -3.13 -11.55 2.12
N ALA A 133 -2.42 -10.95 3.06
CA ALA A 133 -1.56 -9.80 2.81
C ALA A 133 -0.10 -10.10 3.15
N ILE A 134 0.82 -9.63 2.33
CA ILE A 134 2.25 -9.55 2.61
C ILE A 134 2.56 -8.09 2.88
N GLU A 135 2.74 -7.76 4.15
CA GLU A 135 2.88 -6.41 4.69
C GLU A 135 4.31 -6.10 5.09
N HIS A 136 4.83 -4.98 4.67
CA HIS A 136 6.14 -4.45 5.00
C HIS A 136 5.99 -3.14 5.77
N LEU A 137 6.33 -3.13 7.05
CA LEU A 137 6.18 -1.94 7.91
C LEU A 137 7.39 -0.99 7.88
N SER A 138 8.50 -1.39 7.25
CA SER A 138 9.72 -0.59 7.13
C SER A 138 10.36 -0.79 5.76
N GLY A 139 9.74 -0.21 4.75
CA GLY A 139 10.25 -0.11 3.40
C GLY A 139 10.80 1.29 3.12
N GLU A 140 11.26 1.45 1.90
CA GLU A 140 11.75 2.72 1.34
C GLU A 140 10.84 3.14 0.18
N LEU A 141 10.66 4.45 -0.01
CA LEU A 141 9.89 4.98 -1.11
C LEU A 141 10.57 6.20 -1.72
N GLU A 142 10.83 6.12 -3.02
CA GLU A 142 11.29 7.24 -3.85
C GLU A 142 10.09 7.81 -4.62
N VAL A 143 10.04 9.13 -4.73
CA VAL A 143 9.00 9.82 -5.50
C VAL A 143 9.61 10.91 -6.39
N GLU A 144 9.13 11.01 -7.62
CA GLU A 144 9.47 12.07 -8.57
C GLU A 144 8.17 12.66 -9.11
N VAL A 145 8.02 13.98 -8.97
CA VAL A 145 6.86 14.75 -9.46
C VAL A 145 7.30 15.77 -10.51
N SER A 146 6.64 15.76 -11.65
CA SER A 146 6.82 16.75 -12.71
C SER A 146 5.48 17.30 -13.18
N ARG A 147 5.50 18.53 -13.71
CA ARG A 147 4.33 19.20 -14.30
C ARG A 147 4.69 19.78 -15.66
N PHE A 148 3.90 19.44 -16.68
CA PHE A 148 4.17 19.84 -18.08
C PHE A 148 5.62 19.58 -18.51
N GLY A 149 6.19 18.44 -18.09
CA GLY A 149 7.56 18.02 -18.39
C GLY A 149 8.65 18.70 -17.55
N ARG A 150 8.31 19.62 -16.66
CA ARG A 150 9.27 20.29 -15.77
C ARG A 150 9.28 19.60 -14.40
N HIS A 151 10.46 19.34 -13.87
CA HIS A 151 10.62 18.82 -12.50
C HIS A 151 10.00 19.80 -11.49
N VAL A 152 9.27 19.26 -10.52
CA VAL A 152 8.63 20.04 -9.43
C VAL A 152 9.21 19.65 -8.09
N TRP A 153 9.30 18.34 -7.82
CA TRP A 153 9.78 17.81 -6.55
C TRP A 153 10.21 16.35 -6.71
N SER A 154 11.22 15.97 -5.97
CA SER A 154 11.59 14.55 -5.78
C SER A 154 12.22 14.37 -4.41
N ASP A 155 11.95 13.24 -3.80
CA ASP A 155 12.47 12.92 -2.47
C ASP A 155 12.45 11.41 -2.22
N HIS A 156 13.04 11.00 -1.11
CA HIS A 156 13.12 9.64 -0.63
C HIS A 156 12.69 9.58 0.83
N SER A 157 11.87 8.60 1.16
CA SER A 157 11.51 8.28 2.54
C SER A 157 12.04 6.90 2.91
N PRO A 158 12.74 6.74 4.03
CA PRO A 158 13.12 5.45 4.60
C PRO A 158 12.01 4.82 5.45
N GLN A 159 10.82 5.43 5.49
CA GLN A 159 9.69 5.06 6.34
C GLN A 159 8.43 4.84 5.48
N ALA A 160 8.45 3.76 4.72
CA ALA A 160 7.30 3.35 3.92
C ALA A 160 6.68 2.07 4.47
N ALA A 161 5.35 2.04 4.55
CA ALA A 161 4.61 0.80 4.64
C ALA A 161 4.14 0.40 3.25
N LEU A 162 4.34 -0.87 2.89
CA LEU A 162 4.08 -1.39 1.55
C LEU A 162 3.41 -2.76 1.67
N GLU A 163 2.36 -2.97 0.90
CA GLU A 163 1.59 -4.22 0.90
C GLU A 163 1.41 -4.77 -0.51
N HIS A 164 1.49 -6.08 -0.62
CA HIS A 164 1.08 -6.83 -1.80
C HIS A 164 0.19 -7.98 -1.37
N GLY A 165 -1.08 -7.90 -1.68
CA GLY A 165 -2.09 -8.85 -1.24
C GLY A 165 -2.57 -9.80 -2.32
N GLY A 166 -3.12 -10.92 -1.86
CA GLY A 166 -3.66 -12.02 -2.63
C GLY A 166 -3.53 -13.32 -1.84
N LEU A 167 -4.60 -14.12 -1.74
CA LEU A 167 -4.62 -15.35 -0.93
C LEU A 167 -3.53 -16.33 -1.38
N ASP A 168 -3.46 -16.65 -2.67
CA ASP A 168 -2.48 -17.60 -3.22
C ASP A 168 -1.04 -17.16 -2.95
N ARG A 169 -0.79 -15.85 -3.03
CA ARG A 169 0.52 -15.25 -2.77
C ARG A 169 0.91 -15.38 -1.30
N ALA A 170 0.03 -15.03 -0.39
CA ALA A 170 0.27 -15.11 1.04
C ALA A 170 0.48 -16.56 1.49
N GLU A 171 -0.32 -17.49 0.98
CA GLU A 171 -0.12 -18.91 1.23
C GLU A 171 1.20 -19.45 0.69
N ALA A 172 1.60 -19.03 -0.51
CA ALA A 172 2.90 -19.42 -1.09
C ALA A 172 4.06 -18.94 -0.21
N GLU A 173 3.97 -17.73 0.33
CA GLU A 173 4.97 -17.18 1.24
C GLU A 173 5.02 -17.94 2.57
N LEU A 174 3.87 -18.31 3.16
CA LEU A 174 3.86 -19.16 4.36
C LEU A 174 4.51 -20.51 4.10
N ARG A 175 4.21 -21.16 2.97
CA ARG A 175 4.86 -22.43 2.57
C ARG A 175 6.37 -22.27 2.43
N ARG A 176 6.82 -21.17 1.81
CA ARG A 176 8.25 -20.85 1.67
C ARG A 176 8.94 -20.71 3.03
N ARG A 177 8.24 -20.16 4.03
CA ARG A 177 8.73 -20.01 5.41
C ARG A 177 8.64 -21.30 6.24
N GLY A 178 8.03 -22.37 5.71
CA GLY A 178 7.76 -23.59 6.47
C GLY A 178 6.68 -23.44 7.54
N VAL A 179 5.83 -22.41 7.43
CA VAL A 179 4.71 -22.16 8.33
C VAL A 179 3.47 -22.88 7.79
N PRO A 180 2.75 -23.64 8.61
CA PRO A 180 1.52 -24.30 8.17
C PRO A 180 0.50 -23.27 7.65
N VAL A 181 -0.07 -23.56 6.48
CA VAL A 181 -1.18 -22.81 5.93
C VAL A 181 -2.44 -23.29 6.64
N GLY A 182 -2.95 -22.53 7.59
CA GLY A 182 -4.14 -22.84 8.36
C GLY A 182 -4.91 -21.60 8.76
N GLU A 183 -6.05 -21.77 9.38
CA GLU A 183 -6.85 -20.67 9.92
C GLU A 183 -6.01 -19.82 10.87
N THR A 184 -5.69 -18.60 10.46
CA THR A 184 -5.05 -17.63 11.33
C THR A 184 -6.12 -16.97 12.18
N GLY A 185 -6.48 -17.62 13.30
CA GLY A 185 -7.38 -17.08 14.31
C GLY A 185 -8.87 -17.08 13.92
N ALA A 186 -9.73 -17.54 14.80
CA ALA A 186 -11.16 -17.26 14.69
C ALA A 186 -11.40 -15.75 14.79
N ALA A 187 -12.35 -15.23 14.02
CA ALA A 187 -12.82 -13.86 14.24
C ALA A 187 -13.34 -13.78 15.69
N PRO A 188 -13.07 -12.71 16.44
CA PRO A 188 -13.68 -12.53 17.75
C PRO A 188 -15.20 -12.50 17.57
N GLU A 189 -15.92 -13.29 18.41
CA GLU A 189 -17.37 -13.29 18.51
C GLU A 189 -17.94 -11.91 18.86
#